data_8fff149aa6a51f201245d171c1fa8808
#
_entry.id   8fff149aa6a51f201245d171c1fa8808
#
_cell.length_a   1.000
_cell.length_b   1.000
_cell.length_c   1.000
_cell.angle_alpha   90.00
_cell.angle_beta   90.00
_cell.angle_gamma   90.00
#
_symmetry.space_group_name_H-M   'P 1'
#
loop_
_entity.id
_entity.type
_entity.pdbx_description
1 polymer ?
#
loop_
_entity_poly.entity_id
_entity_poly.type
_entity_poly.pdbx_seq_one_letter_code
_entity_poly.pdbx_strand_id
1 'polypeptide(L)'
;MASKKPMTKKATATKSASKKKTAEAVAQPVEKVVVEEEMVEVIDTTTKECARTSLLPGDLINIVITELVGTFILTLVALSTGYFNFAPFYVGLTLTVMVLAIGAVSGSHINPAVTFGLWSMRKLKTALVPFYWAAQFLGAMSAVVLLNVLSNNTFSLSFDSFMSFSWGIFAIELVGAAVFMFGLAAVLSRQEVKPSGKAVGIGMSLTIGLLVAGTLLAPVQNGAYKAARGGVQSGTIDQNKQHALPHELYVSGATLNPAVALAATEKTDSQLKNGAAAPAEGEKNYSRLSLEVITATLIGAALGGNLFLLVNYRSKAEKLAN
;
A
#
# COMPACT_ATOMS: atom_id res chain seq x y z
N MET A 1 -12.73 -31.06 -60.63
CA MET A 1 -11.91 -32.30 -60.85
C MET A 1 -11.44 -32.70 -59.49
N ALA A 2 -12.05 -33.65 -58.91
CA ALA A 2 -11.77 -35.09 -58.85
C ALA A 2 -10.68 -35.31 -57.81
N SER A 3 -11.07 -35.84 -56.60
CA SER A 3 -11.16 -37.27 -56.28
C SER A 3 -9.83 -37.77 -55.69
N LYS A 4 -9.66 -38.45 -54.64
CA LYS A 4 -10.38 -39.57 -53.98
C LYS A 4 -9.74 -39.90 -52.66
N LYS A 5 -10.48 -40.25 -51.62
CA LYS A 5 -10.29 -41.24 -50.58
C LYS A 5 -10.15 -42.65 -51.23
N PRO A 6 -9.92 -43.76 -50.54
CA PRO A 6 -9.89 -44.10 -49.11
C PRO A 6 -9.02 -45.36 -48.70
N MET A 7 -9.33 -45.84 -47.50
CA MET A 7 -9.41 -47.26 -47.01
C MET A 7 -8.21 -47.85 -46.29
N THR A 8 -8.36 -48.16 -45.05
CA THR A 8 -8.89 -49.30 -44.23
C THR A 8 -8.06 -50.57 -44.20
N LYS A 9 -7.85 -51.11 -43.01
CA LYS A 9 -8.21 -52.44 -42.44
C LYS A 9 -7.15 -52.84 -41.41
N LYS A 10 -7.41 -53.38 -40.30
CA LYS A 10 -8.31 -54.32 -39.65
C LYS A 10 -7.46 -55.13 -38.63
N ALA A 11 -7.83 -55.07 -37.42
CA ALA A 11 -8.09 -56.08 -36.40
C ALA A 11 -7.33 -57.41 -36.47
N THR A 12 -6.87 -57.86 -35.29
CA THR A 12 -7.34 -59.14 -34.76
C THR A 12 -7.02 -59.29 -33.28
N ALA A 13 -8.00 -59.77 -32.55
CA ALA A 13 -7.97 -60.19 -31.15
C ALA A 13 -7.54 -61.66 -31.07
N THR A 14 -6.93 -62.04 -29.96
CA THR A 14 -7.02 -63.47 -29.50
C THR A 14 -7.05 -63.52 -27.99
N LYS A 15 -8.03 -64.27 -27.47
CA LYS A 15 -8.29 -64.71 -26.11
C LYS A 15 -7.44 -65.90 -25.74
N SER A 16 -7.13 -66.10 -24.43
CA SER A 16 -7.21 -67.37 -23.68
C SER A 16 -6.73 -67.13 -22.27
N ALA A 17 -7.52 -67.18 -21.23
CA ALA A 17 -8.12 -68.25 -20.48
C ALA A 17 -7.24 -68.90 -19.42
N SER A 18 -7.55 -68.61 -18.15
CA SER A 18 -7.69 -69.54 -17.00
C SER A 18 -6.49 -70.39 -16.55
N LYS A 19 -6.10 -70.15 -15.26
CA LYS A 19 -6.17 -71.26 -14.27
C LYS A 19 -6.06 -70.75 -12.83
N LYS A 20 -7.06 -71.11 -12.04
CA LYS A 20 -7.14 -71.08 -10.59
C LYS A 20 -6.14 -72.04 -9.97
N LYS A 21 -5.46 -71.67 -8.89
CA LYS A 21 -5.04 -72.61 -7.85
C LYS A 21 -4.94 -71.90 -6.50
N THR A 22 -5.67 -72.45 -5.56
CA THR A 22 -5.78 -72.21 -4.13
C THR A 22 -4.55 -72.79 -3.40
N ALA A 23 -4.09 -72.10 -2.36
CA ALA A 23 -3.52 -72.65 -1.11
C ALA A 23 -2.98 -71.48 -0.28
N GLU A 24 -3.62 -71.26 0.80
CA GLU A 24 -3.28 -71.53 2.22
C GLU A 24 -2.35 -70.54 2.89
N ALA A 25 -2.85 -70.09 4.00
CA ALA A 25 -2.35 -69.12 4.95
C ALA A 25 -1.04 -69.60 5.63
N VAL A 26 -0.10 -68.69 5.81
CA VAL A 26 0.78 -68.66 6.99
C VAL A 26 0.90 -67.21 7.44
N ALA A 27 0.39 -66.97 8.63
CA ALA A 27 0.59 -65.73 9.35
C ALA A 27 2.04 -65.59 9.84
N GLN A 28 2.64 -64.44 9.60
CA GLN A 28 3.80 -64.01 10.39
C GLN A 28 3.61 -62.52 10.81
N PRO A 29 3.86 -62.23 12.09
CA PRO A 29 3.70 -60.90 12.64
C PRO A 29 5.02 -60.13 12.64
N VAL A 30 5.25 -59.25 11.65
CA VAL A 30 6.36 -58.28 11.66
C VAL A 30 5.91 -57.02 10.99
N GLU A 31 5.10 -56.20 11.68
CA GLU A 31 4.77 -54.86 11.17
C GLU A 31 4.46 -53.85 12.27
N LYS A 32 4.91 -54.09 13.51
CA LYS A 32 4.69 -53.14 14.61
C LYS A 32 5.91 -52.35 15.08
N VAL A 33 7.10 -52.70 14.66
CA VAL A 33 8.35 -52.09 15.18
C VAL A 33 8.87 -50.97 14.26
N VAL A 34 8.61 -51.04 12.95
CA VAL A 34 9.10 -50.05 11.98
C VAL A 34 8.25 -48.76 11.99
N VAL A 35 6.98 -48.85 12.35
CA VAL A 35 6.07 -47.68 12.37
C VAL A 35 6.35 -46.76 13.55
N GLU A 36 6.85 -47.25 14.68
CA GLU A 36 7.18 -46.41 15.83
C GLU A 36 8.49 -45.62 15.65
N GLU A 37 9.50 -46.20 15.00
CA GLU A 37 10.75 -45.44 14.72
C GLU A 37 10.56 -44.36 13.64
N GLU A 38 9.79 -44.63 12.60
CA GLU A 38 9.50 -43.66 11.54
C GLU A 38 8.60 -42.51 12.06
N MET A 39 7.64 -42.78 12.96
CA MET A 39 6.86 -41.74 13.60
C MET A 39 7.65 -40.88 14.57
N VAL A 40 8.61 -41.44 15.28
CA VAL A 40 9.50 -40.67 16.18
C VAL A 40 10.42 -39.76 15.39
N GLU A 41 10.96 -40.22 14.24
CA GLU A 41 11.82 -39.42 13.38
C GLU A 41 11.04 -38.27 12.68
N VAL A 42 9.81 -38.52 12.23
CA VAL A 42 8.92 -37.50 11.66
C VAL A 42 8.46 -36.46 12.71
N ILE A 43 8.22 -36.90 13.96
CA ILE A 43 7.85 -35.97 15.05
C ILE A 43 9.07 -35.13 15.45
N ASP A 44 10.30 -35.68 15.44
CA ASP A 44 11.50 -34.92 15.82
C ASP A 44 11.93 -33.94 14.73
N THR A 45 11.74 -34.28 13.44
CA THR A 45 11.98 -33.34 12.33
C THR A 45 10.92 -32.24 12.26
N THR A 46 9.64 -32.52 12.48
CA THR A 46 8.58 -31.51 12.52
C THR A 46 8.66 -30.60 13.74
N THR A 47 9.10 -31.10 14.90
CA THR A 47 9.36 -30.27 16.08
C THR A 47 10.62 -29.40 15.93
N LYS A 48 11.65 -29.88 15.21
CA LYS A 48 12.86 -29.09 14.90
C LYS A 48 12.59 -28.01 13.84
N GLU A 49 11.72 -28.24 12.86
CA GLU A 49 11.29 -27.21 11.90
C GLU A 49 10.37 -26.18 12.53
N CYS A 50 9.50 -26.57 13.46
CA CYS A 50 8.61 -25.63 14.17
C CYS A 50 9.37 -24.73 15.16
N ALA A 51 10.57 -25.09 15.62
CA ALA A 51 11.38 -24.33 16.56
C ALA A 51 12.27 -23.25 15.91
N ARG A 52 12.24 -23.07 14.59
CA ARG A 52 13.11 -22.15 13.83
C ARG A 52 12.41 -21.16 12.92
N THR A 53 11.17 -20.78 13.15
CA THR A 53 10.63 -19.59 12.49
C THR A 53 11.12 -18.35 13.24
N SER A 54 12.27 -17.82 12.82
CA SER A 54 12.71 -16.51 13.28
C SER A 54 11.57 -15.51 13.09
N LEU A 55 11.32 -14.66 14.10
CA LEU A 55 10.30 -13.60 14.05
C LEU A 55 10.54 -12.67 12.87
N LEU A 56 11.80 -12.51 12.47
CA LEU A 56 12.25 -11.65 11.38
C LEU A 56 12.78 -12.50 10.21
N PRO A 57 12.50 -12.13 8.96
CA PRO A 57 13.05 -12.77 7.78
C PRO A 57 14.56 -12.52 7.67
N GLY A 58 15.29 -13.45 7.04
CA GLY A 58 16.73 -13.31 6.85
C GLY A 58 17.14 -12.16 5.91
N ASP A 59 16.22 -11.71 5.10
CA ASP A 59 16.37 -10.59 4.13
C ASP A 59 15.89 -9.25 4.64
N LEU A 60 15.69 -9.09 5.97
CA LEU A 60 15.18 -7.85 6.58
C LEU A 60 15.93 -6.60 6.13
N ILE A 61 17.26 -6.67 5.99
CA ILE A 61 18.09 -5.55 5.55
C ILE A 61 17.71 -5.14 4.13
N ASN A 62 17.50 -6.09 3.23
CA ASN A 62 17.08 -5.82 1.85
C ASN A 62 15.70 -5.18 1.81
N ILE A 63 14.76 -5.63 2.66
CA ILE A 63 13.44 -5.03 2.81
C ILE A 63 13.56 -3.58 3.25
N VAL A 64 14.34 -3.29 4.29
CA VAL A 64 14.54 -1.92 4.81
C VAL A 64 15.15 -1.00 3.74
N ILE A 65 16.20 -1.45 3.06
CA ILE A 65 16.85 -0.65 2.01
C ILE A 65 15.89 -0.37 0.85
N THR A 66 15.15 -1.37 0.37
CA THR A 66 14.22 -1.20 -0.76
C THR A 66 13.04 -0.30 -0.39
N GLU A 67 12.49 -0.40 0.80
CA GLU A 67 11.43 0.50 1.28
C GLU A 67 11.93 1.94 1.44
N LEU A 68 13.15 2.13 1.95
CA LEU A 68 13.77 3.45 2.07
C LEU A 68 13.95 4.09 0.67
N VAL A 69 14.59 3.36 -0.26
CA VAL A 69 14.83 3.87 -1.62
C VAL A 69 13.52 4.10 -2.37
N GLY A 70 12.57 3.18 -2.27
CA GLY A 70 11.27 3.32 -2.92
C GLY A 70 10.48 4.52 -2.40
N THR A 71 10.46 4.73 -1.08
CA THR A 71 9.78 5.89 -0.48
C THR A 71 10.52 7.19 -0.78
N PHE A 72 11.86 7.19 -0.80
CA PHE A 72 12.65 8.34 -1.27
C PHE A 72 12.22 8.76 -2.67
N ILE A 73 12.19 7.84 -3.64
CA ILE A 73 11.84 8.14 -5.03
C ILE A 73 10.38 8.61 -5.14
N LEU A 74 9.44 7.91 -4.47
CA LEU A 74 8.03 8.30 -4.49
C LEU A 74 7.83 9.71 -3.93
N THR A 75 8.48 10.02 -2.81
CA THR A 75 8.40 11.32 -2.16
C THR A 75 9.04 12.41 -3.02
N LEU A 76 10.20 12.13 -3.59
CA LEU A 76 10.88 13.08 -4.49
C LEU A 76 9.97 13.47 -5.66
N VAL A 77 9.33 12.49 -6.32
CA VAL A 77 8.37 12.75 -7.40
C VAL A 77 7.14 13.51 -6.88
N ALA A 78 6.57 13.11 -5.75
CA ALA A 78 5.39 13.78 -5.19
C ALA A 78 5.67 15.27 -4.90
N LEU A 79 6.82 15.60 -4.30
CA LEU A 79 7.23 16.98 -4.01
C LEU A 79 7.53 17.78 -5.27
N SER A 80 8.22 17.17 -6.24
CA SER A 80 8.61 17.84 -7.48
C SER A 80 7.43 18.08 -8.43
N THR A 81 6.38 17.26 -8.35
CA THR A 81 5.23 17.33 -9.27
C THR A 81 3.95 17.87 -8.62
N GLY A 82 3.97 18.15 -7.32
CA GLY A 82 2.77 18.55 -6.56
C GLY A 82 2.05 19.78 -7.10
N TYR A 83 2.75 20.62 -7.86
CA TYR A 83 2.16 21.82 -8.50
C TYR A 83 1.56 21.55 -9.88
N PHE A 84 1.71 20.36 -10.44
CA PHE A 84 1.17 20.03 -11.75
C PHE A 84 -0.22 19.42 -11.66
N ASN A 85 -1.10 19.78 -12.61
CA ASN A 85 -2.45 19.24 -12.68
C ASN A 85 -2.51 17.70 -12.77
N PHE A 86 -1.46 17.07 -13.27
CA PHE A 86 -1.34 15.62 -13.43
C PHE A 86 -0.55 14.94 -12.30
N ALA A 87 -0.28 15.62 -11.17
CA ALA A 87 0.46 15.07 -10.04
C ALA A 87 -0.01 13.65 -9.62
N PRO A 88 -1.32 13.35 -9.52
CA PRO A 88 -1.79 12.01 -9.19
C PRO A 88 -1.29 10.91 -10.15
N PHE A 89 -1.17 11.22 -11.44
CA PHE A 89 -0.67 10.28 -12.44
C PHE A 89 0.82 10.05 -12.31
N TYR A 90 1.62 11.10 -12.05
CA TYR A 90 3.06 10.95 -11.82
C TYR A 90 3.36 10.11 -10.60
N VAL A 91 2.65 10.35 -9.51
CA VAL A 91 2.81 9.59 -8.27
C VAL A 91 2.38 8.13 -8.46
N GLY A 92 1.24 7.88 -9.12
CA GLY A 92 0.77 6.53 -9.42
C GLY A 92 1.67 5.77 -10.38
N LEU A 93 2.21 6.44 -11.42
CA LEU A 93 3.20 5.86 -12.32
C LEU A 93 4.50 5.52 -11.58
N THR A 94 4.94 6.38 -10.68
CA THR A 94 6.10 6.11 -9.83
C THR A 94 5.89 4.86 -8.99
N LEU A 95 4.72 4.73 -8.34
CA LEU A 95 4.39 3.51 -7.60
C LEU A 95 4.39 2.28 -8.53
N THR A 96 3.86 2.37 -9.74
CA THR A 96 3.92 1.27 -10.73
C THR A 96 5.36 0.83 -10.98
N VAL A 97 6.27 1.78 -11.23
CA VAL A 97 7.69 1.50 -11.49
C VAL A 97 8.36 0.90 -10.25
N MET A 98 8.07 1.42 -9.06
CA MET A 98 8.63 0.88 -7.81
C MET A 98 8.14 -0.53 -7.53
N VAL A 99 6.86 -0.83 -7.75
CA VAL A 99 6.35 -2.21 -7.61
C VAL A 99 7.05 -3.17 -8.58
N LEU A 100 7.35 -2.74 -9.81
CA LEU A 100 8.11 -3.54 -10.77
C LEU A 100 9.55 -3.75 -10.31
N ALA A 101 10.20 -2.72 -9.77
CA ALA A 101 11.62 -2.74 -9.43
C ALA A 101 11.92 -3.50 -8.12
N ILE A 102 11.15 -3.25 -7.08
CA ILE A 102 11.44 -3.72 -5.71
C ILE A 102 10.33 -4.58 -5.08
N GLY A 103 9.20 -4.75 -5.78
CA GLY A 103 8.04 -5.48 -5.24
C GLY A 103 8.33 -6.95 -4.90
N ALA A 104 9.27 -7.58 -5.58
CA ALA A 104 9.70 -8.95 -5.28
C ALA A 104 10.48 -9.06 -3.95
N VAL A 105 11.09 -7.98 -3.48
CA VAL A 105 11.92 -7.96 -2.27
C VAL A 105 11.10 -7.58 -1.04
N SER A 106 10.45 -6.40 -1.06
CA SER A 106 9.72 -5.84 0.09
C SER A 106 8.21 -5.85 -0.05
N GLY A 107 7.69 -6.14 -1.24
CA GLY A 107 6.29 -5.87 -1.59
C GLY A 107 6.05 -4.43 -2.06
N SER A 108 7.08 -3.55 -1.99
CA SER A 108 6.99 -2.13 -2.39
C SER A 108 5.81 -1.41 -1.72
N HIS A 109 5.74 -1.49 -0.40
CA HIS A 109 4.70 -0.77 0.34
C HIS A 109 4.88 0.73 0.20
N ILE A 110 6.11 1.22 0.42
CA ILE A 110 6.58 2.61 0.34
C ILE A 110 5.59 3.66 0.88
N ASN A 111 4.76 3.21 1.84
CA ASN A 111 3.69 3.98 2.45
C ASN A 111 3.30 3.35 3.80
N PRO A 112 3.38 4.08 4.93
CA PRO A 112 2.95 3.58 6.24
C PRO A 112 1.49 3.14 6.30
N ALA A 113 0.59 3.80 5.55
CA ALA A 113 -0.82 3.42 5.50
C ALA A 113 -1.03 2.09 4.76
N VAL A 114 -0.30 1.82 3.67
CA VAL A 114 -0.32 0.52 2.97
C VAL A 114 0.21 -0.57 3.89
N THR A 115 1.33 -0.32 4.57
CA THR A 115 1.91 -1.25 5.55
C THR A 115 0.89 -1.63 6.63
N PHE A 116 0.20 -0.63 7.20
CA PHE A 116 -0.84 -0.82 8.21
C PHE A 116 -2.07 -1.55 7.63
N GLY A 117 -2.52 -1.18 6.44
CA GLY A 117 -3.63 -1.84 5.76
C GLY A 117 -3.36 -3.33 5.52
N LEU A 118 -2.18 -3.68 5.00
CA LEU A 118 -1.77 -5.08 4.81
C LEU A 118 -1.63 -5.82 6.14
N TRP A 119 -1.13 -5.17 7.17
CA TRP A 119 -1.09 -5.73 8.52
C TRP A 119 -2.50 -6.00 9.06
N SER A 120 -3.43 -5.06 8.92
CA SER A 120 -4.84 -5.22 9.35
C SER A 120 -5.55 -6.36 8.62
N MET A 121 -5.20 -6.61 7.36
CA MET A 121 -5.66 -7.74 6.55
C MET A 121 -4.93 -9.07 6.87
N ARG A 122 -4.02 -9.08 7.85
CA ARG A 122 -3.16 -10.23 8.22
C ARG A 122 -2.26 -10.71 7.06
N LYS A 123 -1.84 -9.80 6.20
CA LYS A 123 -0.92 -10.06 5.08
C LYS A 123 0.53 -9.72 5.42
N LEU A 124 0.77 -9.06 6.56
CA LEU A 124 2.09 -8.69 7.06
C LEU A 124 2.25 -9.11 8.53
N LYS A 125 3.42 -9.64 8.89
CA LYS A 125 3.76 -9.96 10.30
C LYS A 125 3.92 -8.67 11.11
N THR A 126 3.36 -8.63 12.32
CA THR A 126 3.41 -7.46 13.22
C THR A 126 4.84 -6.99 13.48
N ALA A 127 5.78 -7.93 13.65
CA ALA A 127 7.18 -7.62 13.91
C ALA A 127 7.87 -6.83 12.79
N LEU A 128 7.35 -6.83 11.56
CA LEU A 128 7.92 -6.10 10.43
C LEU A 128 7.45 -4.65 10.35
N VAL A 129 6.26 -4.33 10.88
CA VAL A 129 5.66 -2.99 10.77
C VAL A 129 6.62 -1.87 11.17
N PRO A 130 7.30 -1.91 12.34
CA PRO A 130 8.19 -0.82 12.73
C PRO A 130 9.39 -0.63 11.79
N PHE A 131 9.91 -1.70 11.20
CA PHE A 131 11.03 -1.62 10.24
C PHE A 131 10.60 -0.98 8.92
N TYR A 132 9.41 -1.34 8.41
CA TYR A 132 8.81 -0.70 7.24
C TYR A 132 8.61 0.80 7.49
N TRP A 133 7.96 1.17 8.58
CA TRP A 133 7.69 2.57 8.91
C TRP A 133 8.97 3.38 9.06
N ALA A 134 9.96 2.86 9.79
CA ALA A 134 11.26 3.54 9.94
C ALA A 134 11.93 3.79 8.58
N ALA A 135 11.99 2.77 7.71
CA ALA A 135 12.55 2.89 6.38
C ALA A 135 11.80 3.93 5.52
N GLN A 136 10.46 3.91 5.58
CA GLN A 136 9.60 4.80 4.80
C GLN A 136 9.75 6.26 5.24
N PHE A 137 9.74 6.55 6.55
CA PHE A 137 9.94 7.90 7.04
C PHE A 137 11.36 8.42 6.76
N LEU A 138 12.39 7.58 6.92
CA LEU A 138 13.76 7.97 6.56
C LEU A 138 13.90 8.23 5.06
N GLY A 139 13.28 7.42 4.20
CA GLY A 139 13.27 7.65 2.76
C GLY A 139 12.63 8.98 2.38
N ALA A 140 11.47 9.30 2.97
CA ALA A 140 10.80 10.57 2.72
C ALA A 140 11.65 11.78 3.18
N MET A 141 12.26 11.71 4.36
CA MET A 141 13.15 12.78 4.85
C MET A 141 14.40 12.93 3.99
N SER A 142 14.94 11.85 3.44
CA SER A 142 16.08 11.92 2.52
C SER A 142 15.74 12.68 1.23
N ALA A 143 14.49 12.60 0.74
CA ALA A 143 14.04 13.40 -0.40
C ALA A 143 14.00 14.90 -0.07
N VAL A 144 13.54 15.27 1.13
CA VAL A 144 13.57 16.65 1.61
C VAL A 144 15.00 17.19 1.68
N VAL A 145 15.91 16.40 2.27
CA VAL A 145 17.34 16.81 2.37
C VAL A 145 17.93 17.03 0.98
N LEU A 146 17.68 16.14 0.03
CA LEU A 146 18.17 16.30 -1.34
C LEU A 146 17.65 17.59 -1.99
N LEU A 147 16.33 17.83 -1.92
CA LEU A 147 15.72 19.03 -2.51
C LEU A 147 16.26 20.31 -1.88
N ASN A 148 16.52 20.31 -0.57
CA ASN A 148 17.11 21.46 0.12
C ASN A 148 18.54 21.74 -0.33
N VAL A 149 19.37 20.70 -0.45
CA VAL A 149 20.74 20.84 -0.95
C VAL A 149 20.73 21.40 -2.38
N LEU A 150 19.85 20.91 -3.24
CA LEU A 150 19.76 21.37 -4.63
C LEU A 150 19.23 22.79 -4.78
N SER A 151 18.29 23.22 -3.90
CA SER A 151 17.74 24.58 -3.93
C SER A 151 18.57 25.61 -3.17
N ASN A 152 19.67 25.19 -2.56
CA ASN A 152 20.53 26.05 -1.73
C ASN A 152 19.77 26.80 -0.61
N ASN A 153 18.72 26.16 -0.09
CA ASN A 153 17.84 26.70 0.95
C ASN A 153 18.12 26.03 2.30
N THR A 154 18.08 26.82 3.35
CA THR A 154 17.97 26.30 4.71
C THR A 154 16.50 25.98 4.99
N PHE A 155 16.13 24.74 4.79
CA PHE A 155 14.75 24.29 5.04
C PHE A 155 14.56 23.99 6.52
N SER A 156 13.68 24.73 7.16
CA SER A 156 13.17 24.40 8.49
C SER A 156 11.74 23.89 8.36
N LEU A 157 11.50 22.65 8.78
CA LEU A 157 10.17 22.09 8.81
C LEU A 157 9.55 22.31 10.19
N SER A 158 8.42 23.02 10.27
CA SER A 158 7.67 23.22 11.50
C SER A 158 6.59 22.16 11.65
N PHE A 159 6.44 21.64 12.87
CA PHE A 159 5.38 20.73 13.27
C PHE A 159 4.33 21.40 14.17
N ASP A 160 4.29 22.72 14.20
CA ASP A 160 3.35 23.46 15.06
C ASP A 160 1.88 23.19 14.66
N SER A 161 1.61 22.81 13.40
CA SER A 161 0.29 22.41 12.93
C SER A 161 -0.04 20.93 13.16
N PHE A 162 0.86 20.14 13.78
CA PHE A 162 0.67 18.69 13.94
C PHE A 162 -0.63 18.31 14.66
N MET A 163 -1.04 19.10 15.66
CA MET A 163 -2.28 18.88 16.41
C MET A 163 -3.50 19.58 15.80
N SER A 164 -3.35 20.30 14.68
CA SER A 164 -4.47 20.85 13.96
C SER A 164 -5.36 19.74 13.44
N PHE A 165 -6.67 19.87 13.59
CA PHE A 165 -7.61 18.84 13.18
C PHE A 165 -8.79 19.46 12.42
N SER A 166 -8.98 19.01 11.20
CA SER A 166 -10.12 19.33 10.34
C SER A 166 -10.85 18.06 9.93
N TRP A 167 -12.13 17.97 10.23
CA TRP A 167 -12.98 16.86 9.78
C TRP A 167 -13.04 16.75 8.25
N GLY A 168 -12.94 17.88 7.55
CA GLY A 168 -12.90 17.91 6.09
C GLY A 168 -11.66 17.22 5.55
N ILE A 169 -10.49 17.56 6.06
CA ILE A 169 -9.23 16.96 5.66
C ILE A 169 -9.15 15.48 6.07
N PHE A 170 -9.60 15.18 7.30
CA PHE A 170 -9.70 13.78 7.76
C PHE A 170 -10.55 12.94 6.80
N ALA A 171 -11.73 13.41 6.38
CA ALA A 171 -12.61 12.67 5.47
C ALA A 171 -11.97 12.45 4.09
N ILE A 172 -11.27 13.45 3.55
CA ILE A 172 -10.60 13.39 2.25
C ILE A 172 -9.49 12.32 2.27
N GLU A 173 -8.61 12.38 3.27
CA GLU A 173 -7.51 11.44 3.42
C GLU A 173 -8.04 10.01 3.68
N LEU A 174 -9.08 9.87 4.50
CA LEU A 174 -9.71 8.58 4.80
C LEU A 174 -10.32 7.93 3.56
N VAL A 175 -11.14 8.68 2.82
CA VAL A 175 -11.82 8.15 1.63
C VAL A 175 -10.81 7.82 0.54
N GLY A 176 -9.85 8.72 0.28
CA GLY A 176 -8.79 8.47 -0.70
C GLY A 176 -7.96 7.24 -0.37
N ALA A 177 -7.53 7.10 0.89
CA ALA A 177 -6.77 5.94 1.36
C ALA A 177 -7.59 4.64 1.31
N ALA A 178 -8.90 4.70 1.61
CA ALA A 178 -9.79 3.55 1.50
C ALA A 178 -9.96 3.10 0.05
N VAL A 179 -10.18 4.03 -0.88
CA VAL A 179 -10.28 3.73 -2.32
C VAL A 179 -8.97 3.13 -2.85
N PHE A 180 -7.84 3.75 -2.50
CA PHE A 180 -6.52 3.23 -2.87
C PHE A 180 -6.31 1.80 -2.36
N MET A 181 -6.53 1.57 -1.07
CA MET A 181 -6.26 0.26 -0.47
C MET A 181 -7.25 -0.82 -0.92
N PHE A 182 -8.52 -0.46 -1.20
CA PHE A 182 -9.48 -1.37 -1.81
C PHE A 182 -9.01 -1.86 -3.18
N GLY A 183 -8.57 -0.93 -4.05
CA GLY A 183 -8.03 -1.24 -5.36
C GLY A 183 -6.76 -2.08 -5.29
N LEU A 184 -5.82 -1.73 -4.40
CA LEU A 184 -4.59 -2.48 -4.15
C LEU A 184 -4.90 -3.92 -3.71
N ALA A 185 -5.81 -4.09 -2.74
CA ALA A 185 -6.23 -5.41 -2.26
C ALA A 185 -6.89 -6.25 -3.36
N ALA A 186 -7.72 -5.62 -4.20
CA ALA A 186 -8.35 -6.27 -5.35
C ALA A 186 -7.31 -6.78 -6.36
N VAL A 187 -6.33 -5.96 -6.71
CA VAL A 187 -5.26 -6.32 -7.65
C VAL A 187 -4.38 -7.45 -7.09
N LEU A 188 -3.99 -7.36 -5.82
CA LEU A 188 -3.17 -8.39 -5.17
C LEU A 188 -3.86 -9.75 -5.10
N SER A 189 -5.18 -9.79 -4.99
CA SER A 189 -5.96 -11.02 -4.88
C SER A 189 -6.08 -11.80 -6.20
N ARG A 190 -5.81 -11.16 -7.35
CA ARG A 190 -5.91 -11.76 -8.68
C ARG A 190 -4.67 -12.57 -9.00
N GLN A 191 -4.77 -13.91 -8.93
CA GLN A 191 -3.64 -14.80 -9.22
C GLN A 191 -3.35 -14.91 -10.71
N GLU A 192 -4.37 -14.78 -11.55
CA GLU A 192 -4.29 -14.82 -13.01
C GLU A 192 -3.58 -13.62 -13.64
N VAL A 193 -3.43 -12.52 -12.90
CA VAL A 193 -2.77 -11.30 -13.39
C VAL A 193 -1.26 -11.42 -13.22
N LYS A 194 -0.53 -11.19 -14.30
CA LYS A 194 0.94 -11.18 -14.31
C LYS A 194 1.49 -10.08 -13.38
N PRO A 195 2.72 -10.23 -12.84
CA PRO A 195 3.32 -9.22 -11.96
C PRO A 195 3.33 -7.80 -12.53
N SER A 196 3.58 -7.63 -13.84
CA SER A 196 3.53 -6.33 -14.50
C SER A 196 2.12 -5.71 -14.49
N GLY A 197 1.10 -6.52 -14.75
CA GLY A 197 -0.29 -6.07 -14.66
C GLY A 197 -0.69 -5.69 -13.24
N LYS A 198 -0.20 -6.43 -12.23
CA LYS A 198 -0.40 -6.05 -10.81
C LYS A 198 0.26 -4.72 -10.49
N ALA A 199 1.47 -4.48 -10.95
CA ALA A 199 2.17 -3.21 -10.73
C ALA A 199 1.38 -2.03 -11.29
N VAL A 200 0.90 -2.14 -12.54
CA VAL A 200 0.05 -1.12 -13.17
C VAL A 200 -1.23 -0.92 -12.36
N GLY A 201 -1.91 -2.00 -11.99
CA GLY A 201 -3.15 -1.94 -11.21
C GLY A 201 -2.96 -1.26 -9.85
N ILE A 202 -1.85 -1.53 -9.15
CA ILE A 202 -1.52 -0.90 -7.85
C ILE A 202 -1.25 0.59 -8.03
N GLY A 203 -0.45 1.00 -9.03
CA GLY A 203 -0.19 2.41 -9.29
C GLY A 203 -1.45 3.17 -9.70
N MET A 204 -2.30 2.58 -10.55
CA MET A 204 -3.59 3.15 -10.92
C MET A 204 -4.55 3.25 -9.73
N SER A 205 -4.51 2.31 -8.79
CA SER A 205 -5.30 2.41 -7.56
C SER A 205 -4.91 3.64 -6.72
N LEU A 206 -3.61 3.94 -6.63
CA LEU A 206 -3.14 5.17 -5.97
C LEU A 206 -3.58 6.41 -6.75
N THR A 207 -3.43 6.41 -8.07
CA THR A 207 -3.91 7.52 -8.91
C THR A 207 -5.39 7.82 -8.67
N ILE A 208 -6.25 6.79 -8.66
CA ILE A 208 -7.68 6.96 -8.42
C ILE A 208 -7.95 7.47 -7.00
N GLY A 209 -7.26 6.92 -5.99
CA GLY A 209 -7.37 7.40 -4.60
C GLY A 209 -7.05 8.90 -4.48
N LEU A 210 -5.96 9.34 -5.09
CA LEU A 210 -5.54 10.75 -5.11
C LEU A 210 -6.52 11.64 -5.89
N LEU A 211 -7.06 11.17 -7.04
CA LEU A 211 -8.06 11.91 -7.81
C LEU A 211 -9.36 12.07 -7.03
N VAL A 212 -9.85 11.00 -6.40
CA VAL A 212 -11.06 11.06 -5.56
C VAL A 212 -10.86 12.06 -4.41
N ALA A 213 -9.76 11.95 -3.70
CA ALA A 213 -9.44 12.86 -2.61
C ALA A 213 -9.33 14.32 -3.09
N GLY A 214 -8.67 14.55 -4.23
CA GLY A 214 -8.54 15.87 -4.83
C GLY A 214 -9.89 16.49 -5.23
N THR A 215 -10.82 15.71 -5.76
CA THR A 215 -12.17 16.20 -6.09
C THR A 215 -12.99 16.56 -4.84
N LEU A 216 -12.77 15.85 -3.73
CA LEU A 216 -13.43 16.14 -2.45
C LEU A 216 -12.84 17.37 -1.74
N LEU A 217 -11.60 17.76 -2.06
CA LEU A 217 -10.95 18.92 -1.43
C LEU A 217 -11.63 20.23 -1.80
N ALA A 218 -12.05 20.41 -3.04
CA ALA A 218 -12.63 21.65 -3.52
C ALA A 218 -13.90 22.10 -2.73
N PRO A 219 -14.93 21.27 -2.50
CA PRO A 219 -16.08 21.66 -1.69
C PRO A 219 -15.71 21.94 -0.24
N VAL A 220 -14.73 21.23 0.35
CA VAL A 220 -14.25 21.49 1.72
C VAL A 220 -13.58 22.86 1.78
N GLN A 221 -12.70 23.19 0.85
CA GLN A 221 -12.05 24.50 0.77
C GLN A 221 -13.06 25.64 0.52
N ASN A 222 -14.07 25.43 -0.33
CA ASN A 222 -15.11 26.41 -0.55
C ASN A 222 -15.90 26.72 0.74
N GLY A 223 -16.19 25.70 1.55
CA GLY A 223 -16.80 25.88 2.87
C GLY A 223 -15.90 26.68 3.82
N ALA A 224 -14.64 26.29 3.91
CA ALA A 224 -13.63 26.97 4.73
C ALA A 224 -13.43 28.45 4.29
N TYR A 225 -13.42 28.71 2.99
CA TYR A 225 -13.31 30.08 2.46
C TYR A 225 -14.49 30.97 2.84
N LYS A 226 -15.72 30.46 2.78
CA LYS A 226 -16.91 31.17 3.25
C LYS A 226 -16.82 31.49 4.74
N ALA A 227 -16.41 30.51 5.56
CA ALA A 227 -16.22 30.70 6.99
C ALA A 227 -15.12 31.73 7.29
N ALA A 228 -13.99 31.68 6.57
CA ALA A 228 -12.90 32.65 6.71
C ALA A 228 -13.36 34.08 6.41
N ARG A 229 -14.14 34.32 5.35
CA ARG A 229 -14.68 35.62 5.02
C ARG A 229 -15.59 36.16 6.11
N GLY A 230 -16.47 35.32 6.66
CA GLY A 230 -17.30 35.68 7.80
C GLY A 230 -16.49 36.05 9.05
N GLY A 231 -15.45 35.25 9.35
CA GLY A 231 -14.56 35.47 10.48
C GLY A 231 -13.75 36.76 10.38
N VAL A 232 -13.26 37.08 9.17
CA VAL A 232 -12.57 38.35 8.91
C VAL A 232 -13.54 39.55 9.09
N GLN A 233 -14.75 39.48 8.55
CA GLN A 233 -15.77 40.54 8.69
C GLN A 233 -16.20 40.75 10.14
N SER A 234 -16.27 39.70 10.92
CA SER A 234 -16.62 39.76 12.35
C SER A 234 -15.44 40.12 13.26
N GLY A 235 -14.22 40.21 12.74
CA GLY A 235 -13.00 40.46 13.52
C GLY A 235 -12.53 39.27 14.35
N THR A 236 -13.10 38.10 14.16
CA THR A 236 -12.69 36.87 14.86
C THR A 236 -11.41 36.23 14.27
N ILE A 237 -11.05 36.60 13.05
CA ILE A 237 -9.81 36.20 12.38
C ILE A 237 -8.88 37.41 12.24
N ASP A 238 -7.76 37.41 12.93
CA ASP A 238 -6.71 38.40 12.78
C ASP A 238 -5.80 38.05 11.58
N GLN A 239 -5.95 38.80 10.50
CA GLN A 239 -5.17 38.61 9.27
C GLN A 239 -3.67 38.91 9.42
N ASN A 240 -3.26 39.59 10.48
CA ASN A 240 -1.84 39.90 10.74
C ASN A 240 -1.11 38.73 11.43
N LYS A 241 -1.85 37.76 11.94
CA LYS A 241 -1.30 36.57 12.54
C LYS A 241 -0.97 35.53 11.43
N GLN A 242 0.22 34.96 11.50
CA GLN A 242 0.60 33.86 10.59
C GLN A 242 -0.31 32.65 10.83
N HIS A 243 -0.72 31.98 9.75
CA HIS A 243 -1.52 30.76 9.76
C HIS A 243 -2.87 30.92 10.48
N ALA A 244 -3.52 32.09 10.32
CA ALA A 244 -4.74 32.44 11.02
C ALA A 244 -6.02 31.99 10.31
N LEU A 245 -5.94 31.62 9.04
CA LEU A 245 -7.07 31.15 8.24
C LEU A 245 -7.42 29.68 8.61
N PRO A 246 -8.62 29.21 8.26
CA PRO A 246 -8.96 27.80 8.41
C PRO A 246 -7.92 26.86 7.76
N HIS A 247 -7.55 25.80 8.47
CA HIS A 247 -6.50 24.86 8.09
C HIS A 247 -6.68 24.27 6.68
N GLU A 248 -7.93 24.03 6.28
CA GLU A 248 -8.28 23.48 4.97
C GLU A 248 -7.77 24.30 3.79
N LEU A 249 -7.59 25.62 3.97
CA LEU A 249 -7.12 26.50 2.91
C LEU A 249 -5.63 26.35 2.63
N TYR A 250 -4.86 25.93 3.62
CA TYR A 250 -3.41 25.73 3.50
C TYR A 250 -3.05 24.41 2.80
N VAL A 251 -4.01 23.49 2.68
CA VAL A 251 -3.82 22.17 2.08
C VAL A 251 -3.87 22.25 0.56
N SER A 252 -2.82 21.80 -0.12
CA SER A 252 -2.74 21.77 -1.60
C SER A 252 -3.35 20.52 -2.23
N GLY A 253 -3.43 19.40 -1.48
CA GLY A 253 -3.92 18.12 -1.95
C GLY A 253 -3.88 17.06 -0.86
N ALA A 254 -4.46 15.90 -1.13
CA ALA A 254 -4.32 14.73 -0.27
C ALA A 254 -2.99 14.02 -0.50
N THR A 255 -2.47 13.40 0.53
CA THR A 255 -1.20 12.66 0.48
C THR A 255 -1.41 11.16 0.43
N LEU A 256 -2.41 10.64 1.11
CA LEU A 256 -2.74 9.22 1.29
C LEU A 256 -1.55 8.39 1.82
N ASN A 257 -0.51 9.07 2.28
CA ASN A 257 0.77 8.48 2.67
C ASN A 257 1.40 9.32 3.79
N PRO A 258 1.44 8.84 5.04
CA PRO A 258 2.04 9.59 6.16
C PRO A 258 3.52 9.95 5.94
N ALA A 259 4.29 9.13 5.24
CA ALA A 259 5.70 9.42 4.97
C ALA A 259 5.84 10.58 3.95
N VAL A 260 5.01 10.60 2.91
CA VAL A 260 4.95 11.74 1.98
C VAL A 260 4.43 12.99 2.69
N ALA A 261 3.43 12.85 3.56
CA ALA A 261 2.89 13.96 4.33
C ALA A 261 3.93 14.60 5.25
N LEU A 262 4.83 13.80 5.84
CA LEU A 262 5.96 14.31 6.63
C LEU A 262 6.83 15.28 5.83
N ALA A 263 7.10 14.93 4.58
CA ALA A 263 7.99 15.67 3.68
C ALA A 263 7.29 16.84 2.97
N ALA A 264 5.98 16.73 2.74
CA ALA A 264 5.19 17.77 2.09
C ALA A 264 4.92 18.94 3.03
N THR A 265 4.79 20.14 2.46
CA THR A 265 4.47 21.35 3.20
C THR A 265 3.09 21.88 2.87
N GLU A 266 2.47 22.54 3.83
CA GLU A 266 1.28 23.37 3.62
C GLU A 266 1.65 24.64 2.86
N LYS A 267 0.67 25.28 2.26
CA LYS A 267 0.83 26.63 1.70
C LYS A 267 1.10 27.62 2.82
N THR A 268 1.86 28.66 2.52
CA THR A 268 2.07 29.78 3.44
C THR A 268 1.04 30.90 3.22
N ASP A 269 0.98 31.85 4.14
CA ASP A 269 0.11 33.02 3.99
C ASP A 269 0.41 33.81 2.74
N SER A 270 1.69 34.01 2.38
CA SER A 270 2.08 34.70 1.17
C SER A 270 1.62 33.98 -0.10
N GLN A 271 1.64 32.65 -0.09
CA GLN A 271 1.14 31.85 -1.20
C GLN A 271 -0.38 31.93 -1.32
N LEU A 272 -1.10 31.95 -0.19
CA LEU A 272 -2.57 31.99 -0.18
C LEU A 272 -3.13 33.40 -0.47
N LYS A 273 -2.54 34.42 0.13
CA LYS A 273 -3.06 35.79 0.05
C LYS A 273 -2.58 36.53 -1.20
N ASN A 274 -1.32 36.32 -1.58
CA ASN A 274 -0.64 37.08 -2.63
C ASN A 274 -0.36 36.25 -3.89
N GLY A 275 -0.67 34.96 -3.90
CA GLY A 275 -0.33 34.06 -5.02
C GLY A 275 1.17 33.86 -5.21
N ALA A 276 1.98 34.05 -4.17
CA ALA A 276 3.42 33.91 -4.25
C ALA A 276 3.83 32.49 -4.66
N ALA A 277 4.86 32.33 -5.49
CA ALA A 277 5.37 31.03 -5.90
C ALA A 277 6.16 30.33 -4.79
N ALA A 278 6.72 31.12 -3.84
CA ALA A 278 7.52 30.65 -2.71
C ALA A 278 7.10 31.36 -1.41
N PRO A 279 7.42 30.76 -0.24
CA PRO A 279 7.23 31.43 1.05
C PRO A 279 7.96 32.78 1.10
N ALA A 280 7.37 33.75 1.81
CA ALA A 280 8.06 34.99 2.10
C ALA A 280 9.15 34.77 3.16
N GLU A 281 10.10 35.70 3.22
CA GLU A 281 11.17 35.65 4.23
C GLU A 281 10.58 35.66 5.65
N GLY A 282 11.02 34.70 6.47
CA GLY A 282 10.55 34.54 7.85
C GLY A 282 9.23 33.76 8.01
N GLU A 283 8.58 33.31 6.94
CA GLU A 283 7.44 32.40 7.03
C GLU A 283 7.90 30.99 7.36
N LYS A 284 7.11 30.31 8.24
CA LYS A 284 7.35 28.92 8.61
C LYS A 284 6.80 27.97 7.55
N ASN A 285 7.56 26.93 7.24
CA ASN A 285 7.12 25.80 6.41
C ASN A 285 6.49 24.73 7.32
N TYR A 286 5.18 24.68 7.39
CA TYR A 286 4.47 23.67 8.19
C TYR A 286 4.43 22.34 7.45
N SER A 287 4.82 21.25 8.14
CA SER A 287 4.65 19.89 7.62
C SER A 287 3.17 19.58 7.42
N ARG A 288 2.87 18.90 6.33
CA ARG A 288 1.53 18.37 6.07
C ARG A 288 1.18 17.20 7.00
N LEU A 289 2.16 16.60 7.68
CA LEU A 289 1.94 15.53 8.66
C LEU A 289 1.21 16.09 9.88
N SER A 290 -0.02 15.67 10.06
CA SER A 290 -0.89 16.02 11.18
C SER A 290 -1.55 14.78 11.78
N LEU A 291 -2.10 14.90 12.97
CA LEU A 291 -2.83 13.80 13.61
C LEU A 291 -3.99 13.31 12.74
N GLU A 292 -4.68 14.23 12.06
CA GLU A 292 -5.77 13.90 11.13
C GLU A 292 -5.29 13.07 9.94
N VAL A 293 -4.15 13.42 9.32
CA VAL A 293 -3.59 12.69 8.18
C VAL A 293 -3.16 11.28 8.57
N ILE A 294 -2.44 11.15 9.70
CA ILE A 294 -2.02 9.84 10.18
C ILE A 294 -3.24 8.96 10.45
N THR A 295 -4.17 9.43 11.27
CA THR A 295 -5.32 8.62 11.69
C THR A 295 -6.24 8.31 10.52
N ALA A 296 -6.52 9.29 9.65
CA ALA A 296 -7.38 9.12 8.48
C ALA A 296 -6.80 8.09 7.48
N THR A 297 -5.52 8.22 7.15
CA THR A 297 -4.90 7.33 6.17
C THR A 297 -4.76 5.89 6.69
N LEU A 298 -4.40 5.71 7.96
CA LEU A 298 -4.33 4.37 8.58
C LEU A 298 -5.71 3.72 8.66
N ILE A 299 -6.71 4.44 9.17
CA ILE A 299 -8.10 3.94 9.26
C ILE A 299 -8.65 3.68 7.85
N GLY A 300 -8.45 4.59 6.90
CA GLY A 300 -8.89 4.46 5.53
C GLY A 300 -8.29 3.22 4.86
N ALA A 301 -6.99 3.01 5.00
CA ALA A 301 -6.32 1.82 4.45
C ALA A 301 -6.84 0.52 5.09
N ALA A 302 -7.03 0.49 6.41
CA ALA A 302 -7.62 -0.66 7.08
C ALA A 302 -9.06 -0.93 6.59
N LEU A 303 -9.89 0.12 6.50
CA LEU A 303 -11.27 0.00 6.01
C LEU A 303 -11.32 -0.49 4.57
N GLY A 304 -10.57 0.14 3.65
CA GLY A 304 -10.58 -0.22 2.23
C GLY A 304 -10.13 -1.66 1.98
N GLY A 305 -9.03 -2.08 2.61
CA GLY A 305 -8.51 -3.44 2.48
C GLY A 305 -9.45 -4.50 3.06
N ASN A 306 -9.98 -4.27 4.27
CA ASN A 306 -10.89 -5.23 4.91
C ASN A 306 -12.28 -5.22 4.26
N LEU A 307 -12.77 -4.08 3.74
CA LEU A 307 -14.00 -4.03 2.94
C LEU A 307 -13.86 -4.89 1.68
N PHE A 308 -12.71 -4.83 0.99
CA PHE A 308 -12.47 -5.72 -0.14
C PHE A 308 -12.55 -7.20 0.27
N LEU A 309 -11.93 -7.59 1.40
CA LEU A 309 -12.01 -8.97 1.90
C LEU A 309 -13.45 -9.37 2.22
N LEU A 310 -14.22 -8.48 2.82
CA LEU A 310 -15.63 -8.73 3.18
C LEU A 310 -16.50 -8.95 1.94
N VAL A 311 -16.39 -8.07 0.94
CA VAL A 311 -17.18 -8.14 -0.30
C VAL A 311 -16.83 -9.38 -1.14
N ASN A 312 -15.57 -9.84 -1.07
CA ASN A 312 -15.10 -11.02 -1.82
C ASN A 312 -15.02 -12.28 -0.93
N TYR A 313 -15.67 -12.26 0.24
CA TYR A 313 -15.74 -13.43 1.10
C TYR A 313 -16.60 -14.52 0.44
N ARG A 314 -15.96 -15.68 0.16
CA ARG A 314 -16.66 -16.89 -0.28
C ARG A 314 -16.68 -17.90 0.85
N SER A 315 -17.81 -18.54 1.08
CA SER A 315 -17.94 -19.61 2.08
C SER A 315 -16.99 -20.79 1.75
N LYS A 316 -16.62 -21.55 2.77
CA LYS A 316 -15.81 -22.77 2.54
C LYS A 316 -16.50 -23.75 1.58
N ALA A 317 -17.82 -23.84 1.63
CA ALA A 317 -18.60 -24.72 0.77
C ALA A 317 -18.49 -24.33 -0.71
N GLU A 318 -18.52 -23.02 -1.05
CA GLU A 318 -18.35 -22.55 -2.43
C GLU A 318 -16.94 -22.75 -2.96
N LYS A 319 -15.92 -22.71 -2.08
CA LYS A 319 -14.51 -22.95 -2.48
C LYS A 319 -14.22 -24.43 -2.76
N LEU A 320 -15.01 -25.35 -2.21
CA LEU A 320 -14.89 -26.79 -2.45
C LEU A 320 -15.73 -27.26 -3.64
N ALA A 321 -16.67 -26.45 -4.09
CA ALA A 321 -17.55 -26.74 -5.22
C ALA A 321 -17.00 -26.29 -6.58
N ASN A 322 -15.96 -25.47 -6.60
CA ASN A 322 -15.21 -24.99 -7.78
C ASN A 322 -13.77 -25.54 -7.76
#